data_e1615ff4c5f2691d855d9724fd74d59e
#
_entry.id   e1615ff4c5f2691d855d9724fd74d59e
#
_cell.length_a   1.000
_cell.length_b   1.000
_cell.length_c   1.000
_cell.angle_alpha   90.00
_cell.angle_beta   90.00
_cell.angle_gamma   90.00
#
_symmetry.space_group_name_H-M   'P 1'
#
loop_
_entity.id
_entity.type
_entity.pdbx_description
1 polymer ?
#
loop_
_entity_poly.entity_id
_entity_poly.type
_entity_poly.pdbx_seq_one_letter_code
_entity_poly.pdbx_strand_id
1 'polypeptide(L)'
;DKTNCTVLQDNQLEADDLIAGWVRKHPNDDHVIISSDSDFAQLITPNVKQYNGIANVLTTHEGYYTDTNEPIIDKKTGEPKKAPNPQWLLFEKCMRGDPTDNVFSAFPKVRKTKLLEAFEDRNAQGFIWNNVMLSKWVDHEGIEHRVKDDYERNRELIDLSRQPDPIKQIINST
;
A
#
# COMPACT_ATOMS: atom_id res chain seq x y z
N ASP A 1 -0.06 -28.95 19.80
CA ASP A 1 0.40 -28.45 18.50
C ASP A 1 1.76 -29.04 18.17
N LYS A 2 1.86 -29.69 16.99
CA LYS A 2 3.07 -30.41 16.56
C LYS A 2 3.89 -29.60 15.55
N THR A 3 3.66 -28.30 15.45
CA THR A 3 4.31 -27.43 14.47
C THR A 3 4.97 -26.23 15.14
N ASN A 4 6.03 -25.70 14.53
CA ASN A 4 6.70 -24.45 14.94
C ASN A 4 5.89 -23.19 14.58
N CYS A 5 4.60 -23.32 14.27
CA CYS A 5 3.79 -22.20 13.81
C CYS A 5 3.16 -21.47 14.98
N THR A 6 3.34 -20.15 15.01
CA THR A 6 2.58 -19.26 15.88
C THR A 6 1.33 -18.81 15.12
N VAL A 7 0.16 -18.95 15.74
CA VAL A 7 -1.11 -18.46 15.21
C VAL A 7 -1.46 -17.17 15.91
N LEU A 8 -1.61 -16.08 15.14
CA LEU A 8 -2.12 -14.81 15.62
C LEU A 8 -3.55 -14.66 15.12
N GLN A 9 -4.47 -14.40 16.03
CA GLN A 9 -5.88 -14.20 15.71
C GLN A 9 -6.48 -13.21 16.69
N ASP A 10 -7.27 -12.28 16.16
CA ASP A 10 -8.08 -11.36 16.95
C ASP A 10 -9.45 -11.17 16.27
N ASN A 11 -10.51 -10.97 17.05
CA ASN A 11 -11.89 -10.85 16.54
C ASN A 11 -12.20 -9.43 16.00
N GLN A 12 -11.33 -8.47 16.25
CA GLN A 12 -11.50 -7.06 15.89
C GLN A 12 -10.48 -6.59 14.83
N LEU A 13 -9.53 -7.48 14.45
CA LEU A 13 -8.44 -7.16 13.53
C LEU A 13 -8.54 -8.01 12.27
N GLU A 14 -8.24 -7.41 11.14
CA GLU A 14 -8.00 -8.12 9.90
C GLU A 14 -6.58 -8.70 9.87
N ALA A 15 -6.34 -9.68 9.00
CA ALA A 15 -5.03 -10.32 8.87
C ALA A 15 -3.94 -9.28 8.53
N ASP A 16 -4.27 -8.29 7.73
CA ASP A 16 -3.37 -7.22 7.30
C ASP A 16 -2.88 -6.36 8.47
N ASP A 17 -3.78 -6.08 9.41
CA ASP A 17 -3.45 -5.35 10.65
C ASP A 17 -2.44 -6.12 11.50
N LEU A 18 -2.67 -7.43 11.65
CA LEU A 18 -1.80 -8.31 12.42
C LEU A 18 -0.41 -8.43 11.78
N ILE A 19 -0.35 -8.62 10.45
CA ILE A 19 0.91 -8.71 9.70
C ILE A 19 1.68 -7.38 9.79
N ALA A 20 1.02 -6.26 9.50
CA ALA A 20 1.65 -4.94 9.59
C ALA A 20 2.13 -4.62 11.01
N GLY A 21 1.34 -5.00 12.02
CA GLY A 21 1.69 -4.85 13.43
C GLY A 21 2.89 -5.70 13.83
N TRP A 22 2.93 -6.95 13.39
CA TRP A 22 4.04 -7.86 13.64
C TRP A 22 5.36 -7.34 13.06
N VAL A 23 5.34 -6.96 11.78
CA VAL A 23 6.51 -6.40 11.10
C VAL A 23 7.05 -5.15 11.82
N ARG A 24 6.17 -4.25 12.27
CA ARG A 24 6.56 -3.05 13.02
C ARG A 24 7.17 -3.37 14.39
N LYS A 25 6.67 -4.40 15.05
CA LYS A 25 7.14 -4.82 16.38
C LYS A 25 8.52 -5.48 16.31
N HIS A 26 8.87 -6.05 15.15
CA HIS A 26 10.12 -6.76 14.91
C HIS A 26 10.91 -6.13 13.74
N PRO A 27 11.32 -4.85 13.86
CA PRO A 27 11.88 -4.10 12.74
C PRO A 27 13.27 -4.57 12.29
N ASN A 28 13.96 -5.36 13.10
CA ASN A 28 15.29 -5.88 12.80
C ASN A 28 15.29 -7.31 12.27
N ASP A 29 14.13 -7.96 12.23
CA ASP A 29 13.99 -9.32 11.73
C ASP A 29 13.76 -9.33 10.22
N ASP A 30 14.21 -10.39 9.56
CA ASP A 30 13.87 -10.64 8.16
C ASP A 30 12.48 -11.25 8.04
N HIS A 31 11.62 -10.60 7.24
CA HIS A 31 10.25 -11.03 7.04
C HIS A 31 10.00 -11.42 5.58
N VAL A 32 9.30 -12.54 5.38
CA VAL A 32 8.74 -12.92 4.10
C VAL A 32 7.23 -13.07 4.24
N ILE A 33 6.48 -12.12 3.68
CA ILE A 33 5.01 -12.16 3.66
C ILE A 33 4.57 -13.05 2.50
N ILE A 34 3.87 -14.14 2.80
CA ILE A 34 3.31 -15.02 1.77
C ILE A 34 1.85 -14.62 1.53
N SER A 35 1.63 -13.84 0.48
CA SER A 35 0.30 -13.35 0.12
C SER A 35 0.26 -12.90 -1.34
N SER A 36 -0.91 -13.03 -1.98
CA SER A 36 -1.19 -12.44 -3.29
C SER A 36 -1.74 -11.01 -3.20
N ASP A 37 -2.02 -10.52 -2.00
CA ASP A 37 -2.58 -9.19 -1.78
C ASP A 37 -1.53 -8.10 -2.07
N SER A 38 -1.90 -7.16 -2.95
CA SER A 38 -1.02 -6.06 -3.34
C SER A 38 -0.81 -5.01 -2.26
N ASP A 39 -1.63 -4.99 -1.21
CA ASP A 39 -1.54 -4.00 -0.13
C ASP A 39 -0.29 -4.18 0.72
N PHE A 40 0.23 -5.40 0.79
CA PHE A 40 1.50 -5.66 1.45
C PHE A 40 2.72 -5.04 0.77
N ALA A 41 2.59 -4.54 -0.47
CA ALA A 41 3.64 -3.74 -1.09
C ALA A 41 4.01 -2.47 -0.29
N GLN A 42 3.10 -1.99 0.58
CA GLN A 42 3.36 -0.90 1.53
C GLN A 42 4.45 -1.25 2.55
N LEU A 43 4.63 -2.53 2.85
CA LEU A 43 5.53 -3.01 3.90
C LEU A 43 6.92 -3.40 3.40
N ILE A 44 7.15 -3.36 2.08
CA ILE A 44 8.44 -3.74 1.48
C ILE A 44 9.56 -2.80 1.94
N THR A 45 10.59 -3.40 2.51
CA THR A 45 11.82 -2.74 2.98
C THR A 45 13.02 -3.67 2.71
N PRO A 46 14.26 -3.29 3.00
CA PRO A 46 15.41 -4.20 2.86
C PRO A 46 15.25 -5.55 3.58
N ASN A 47 14.54 -5.58 4.70
CA ASN A 47 14.30 -6.79 5.50
C ASN A 47 12.86 -7.32 5.42
N VAL A 48 12.00 -6.74 4.59
CA VAL A 48 10.62 -7.21 4.36
C VAL A 48 10.39 -7.49 2.89
N LYS A 49 10.06 -8.72 2.56
CA LYS A 49 9.78 -9.20 1.20
C LYS A 49 8.37 -9.78 1.13
N GLN A 50 7.80 -9.82 -0.05
CA GLN A 50 6.51 -10.47 -0.30
C GLN A 50 6.67 -11.56 -1.36
N TYR A 51 6.18 -12.75 -1.08
CA TYR A 51 6.07 -13.83 -2.06
C TYR A 51 4.62 -14.08 -2.44
N ASN A 52 4.32 -13.89 -3.72
CA ASN A 52 3.02 -14.22 -4.30
C ASN A 52 3.10 -15.65 -4.89
N GLY A 53 2.56 -16.63 -4.16
CA GLY A 53 2.59 -18.03 -4.58
C GLY A 53 1.69 -18.34 -5.78
N ILE A 54 0.73 -17.48 -6.13
CA ILE A 54 -0.12 -17.66 -7.33
C ILE A 54 0.65 -17.25 -8.58
N ALA A 55 1.36 -16.13 -8.52
CA ALA A 55 2.15 -15.61 -9.63
C ALA A 55 3.59 -16.14 -9.66
N ASN A 56 4.03 -16.84 -8.62
CA ASN A 56 5.42 -17.25 -8.38
C ASN A 56 6.41 -16.07 -8.46
N VAL A 57 6.07 -14.99 -7.78
CA VAL A 57 6.84 -13.73 -7.80
C VAL A 57 7.27 -13.37 -6.38
N LEU A 58 8.57 -13.17 -6.20
CA LEU A 58 9.15 -12.55 -5.01
C LEU A 58 9.35 -11.05 -5.27
N THR A 59 8.69 -10.22 -4.46
CA THR A 59 8.84 -8.76 -4.48
C THR A 59 9.76 -8.32 -3.36
N THR A 60 10.79 -7.57 -3.69
CA THR A 60 11.78 -7.03 -2.76
C THR A 60 11.95 -5.52 -2.94
N HIS A 61 12.70 -4.88 -2.06
CA HIS A 61 13.08 -3.47 -2.21
C HIS A 61 14.00 -3.20 -3.41
N GLU A 62 14.60 -4.24 -4.00
CA GLU A 62 15.48 -4.13 -5.18
C GLU A 62 14.74 -4.39 -6.49
N GLY A 63 13.66 -5.16 -6.46
CA GLY A 63 12.89 -5.50 -7.67
C GLY A 63 11.99 -6.72 -7.50
N TYR A 64 11.67 -7.31 -8.64
CA TYR A 64 10.81 -8.49 -8.74
C TYR A 64 11.61 -9.67 -9.27
N TYR A 65 11.45 -10.83 -8.65
CA TYR A 65 12.20 -12.03 -8.95
C TYR A 65 11.26 -13.23 -9.13
N THR A 66 11.72 -14.21 -9.89
CA THR A 66 11.06 -15.52 -9.98
C THR A 66 11.32 -16.34 -8.70
N ASP A 67 10.68 -17.50 -8.60
CA ASP A 67 10.95 -18.53 -7.57
C ASP A 67 12.39 -19.09 -7.65
N THR A 68 13.04 -19.01 -8.82
CA THR A 68 14.44 -19.36 -9.03
C THR A 68 15.41 -18.19 -8.79
N ASN A 69 14.91 -17.09 -8.21
CA ASN A 69 15.67 -15.87 -7.90
C ASN A 69 16.25 -15.15 -9.14
N GLU A 70 15.62 -15.31 -10.31
CA GLU A 70 15.97 -14.57 -11.53
C GLU A 70 15.17 -13.26 -11.61
N PRO A 71 15.80 -12.14 -12.02
CA PRO A 71 15.09 -10.89 -12.20
C PRO A 71 13.96 -10.99 -13.22
N ILE A 72 12.79 -10.49 -12.90
CA ILE A 72 11.68 -10.40 -13.85
C ILE A 72 11.92 -9.21 -14.77
N ILE A 73 11.91 -9.47 -16.07
CA ILE A 73 12.15 -8.46 -17.10
C ILE A 73 10.85 -7.74 -17.47
N ASP A 74 10.91 -6.41 -17.52
CA ASP A 74 9.83 -5.60 -18.06
C ASP A 74 9.80 -5.75 -19.59
N LYS A 75 8.67 -6.24 -20.10
CA LYS A 75 8.47 -6.49 -21.52
C LYS A 75 8.54 -5.25 -22.41
N LYS A 76 8.36 -4.06 -21.84
CA LYS A 76 8.38 -2.80 -22.59
C LYS A 76 9.80 -2.23 -22.73
N THR A 77 10.60 -2.36 -21.68
CA THR A 77 11.95 -1.78 -21.63
C THR A 77 13.04 -2.80 -21.93
N GLY A 78 12.77 -4.10 -21.75
CA GLY A 78 13.79 -5.16 -21.84
C GLY A 78 14.75 -5.21 -20.67
N GLU A 79 14.53 -4.40 -19.63
CA GLU A 79 15.35 -4.31 -18.42
C GLU A 79 14.67 -4.99 -17.23
N PRO A 80 15.41 -5.31 -16.15
CA PRO A 80 14.81 -5.79 -14.92
C PRO A 80 13.72 -4.83 -14.41
N LYS A 81 12.58 -5.40 -14.05
CA LYS A 81 11.45 -4.62 -13.54
C LYS A 81 11.84 -3.90 -12.24
N LYS A 82 11.71 -2.58 -12.24
CA LYS A 82 12.09 -1.73 -11.11
C LYS A 82 11.31 -2.10 -9.85
N ALA A 83 11.99 -2.01 -8.71
CA ALA A 83 11.39 -2.20 -7.41
C ALA A 83 10.14 -1.34 -7.22
N PRO A 84 9.15 -1.81 -6.45
CA PRO A 84 8.00 -1.00 -6.09
C PRO A 84 8.45 0.17 -5.20
N ASN A 85 7.78 1.31 -5.37
CA ASN A 85 7.87 2.41 -4.42
C ASN A 85 6.65 2.31 -3.49
N PRO A 86 6.80 1.87 -2.24
CA PRO A 86 5.67 1.67 -1.33
C PRO A 86 4.85 2.94 -1.09
N GLN A 87 5.52 4.10 -0.99
CA GLN A 87 4.85 5.39 -0.78
C GLN A 87 4.04 5.81 -2.01
N TRP A 88 4.58 5.56 -3.22
CA TRP A 88 3.85 5.83 -4.46
C TRP A 88 2.62 4.93 -4.59
N LEU A 89 2.77 3.63 -4.33
CA LEU A 89 1.66 2.67 -4.44
C LEU A 89 0.53 3.03 -3.48
N LEU A 90 0.86 3.38 -2.24
CA LEU A 90 -0.11 3.84 -1.25
C LEU A 90 -0.82 5.13 -1.71
N PHE A 91 -0.05 6.12 -2.18
CA PHE A 91 -0.60 7.37 -2.68
C PHE A 91 -1.53 7.14 -3.88
N GLU A 92 -1.07 6.38 -4.88
CA GLU A 92 -1.88 6.06 -6.07
C GLU A 92 -3.18 5.35 -5.69
N LYS A 93 -3.13 4.39 -4.77
CA LYS A 93 -4.31 3.66 -4.28
C LYS A 93 -5.27 4.58 -3.52
N CYS A 94 -4.78 5.44 -2.65
CA CYS A 94 -5.62 6.42 -1.95
C CYS A 94 -6.30 7.41 -2.91
N MET A 95 -5.64 7.79 -3.99
CA MET A 95 -6.19 8.70 -5.00
C MET A 95 -7.20 8.02 -5.92
N ARG A 96 -6.94 6.78 -6.34
CA ARG A 96 -7.80 6.02 -7.26
C ARG A 96 -8.93 5.27 -6.56
N GLY A 97 -8.80 5.01 -5.27
CA GLY A 97 -9.67 4.14 -4.51
C GLY A 97 -9.38 2.65 -4.74
N ASP A 98 -10.16 1.82 -4.08
CA ASP A 98 -10.18 0.38 -4.23
C ASP A 98 -11.62 -0.15 -4.29
N PRO A 99 -12.12 -0.47 -5.48
CA PRO A 99 -13.49 -0.99 -5.62
C PRO A 99 -13.71 -2.33 -4.91
N THR A 100 -12.66 -3.13 -4.68
CA THR A 100 -12.79 -4.43 -4.01
C THR A 100 -13.10 -4.25 -2.52
N ASP A 101 -12.61 -3.17 -1.92
CA ASP A 101 -12.80 -2.82 -0.51
C ASP A 101 -13.81 -1.68 -0.32
N ASN A 102 -14.61 -1.36 -1.35
CA ASN A 102 -15.58 -0.25 -1.35
C ASN A 102 -14.96 1.12 -1.04
N VAL A 103 -13.70 1.33 -1.38
CA VAL A 103 -13.03 2.61 -1.24
C VAL A 103 -13.17 3.40 -2.53
N PHE A 104 -13.91 4.51 -2.47
CA PHE A 104 -14.15 5.36 -3.64
C PHE A 104 -12.92 6.20 -3.99
N SER A 105 -12.77 6.50 -5.30
CA SER A 105 -11.71 7.37 -5.79
C SER A 105 -11.80 8.77 -5.17
N ALA A 106 -10.69 9.28 -4.66
CA ALA A 106 -10.59 10.66 -4.21
C ALA A 106 -10.52 11.65 -5.37
N PHE A 107 -9.99 11.20 -6.52
CA PHE A 107 -9.91 12.03 -7.73
C PHE A 107 -10.21 11.19 -8.98
N PRO A 108 -11.51 11.03 -9.35
CA PRO A 108 -11.91 10.24 -10.51
C PRO A 108 -11.29 10.77 -11.80
N LYS A 109 -10.96 9.83 -12.71
CA LYS A 109 -10.44 10.13 -14.06
C LYS A 109 -9.12 10.93 -14.10
N VAL A 110 -8.43 11.11 -12.99
CA VAL A 110 -7.13 11.78 -12.98
C VAL A 110 -6.08 10.97 -13.75
N ARG A 111 -5.25 11.66 -14.53
CA ARG A 111 -4.16 11.02 -15.28
C ARG A 111 -3.02 10.63 -14.33
N LYS A 112 -2.39 9.49 -14.61
CA LYS A 112 -1.25 9.00 -13.82
C LYS A 112 -0.09 9.99 -13.79
N THR A 113 0.20 10.66 -14.90
CA THR A 113 1.24 11.70 -14.97
C THR A 113 1.00 12.83 -13.98
N LYS A 114 -0.25 13.34 -13.88
CA LYS A 114 -0.61 14.39 -12.93
C LYS A 114 -0.45 13.91 -11.46
N LEU A 115 -0.78 12.65 -11.19
CA LEU A 115 -0.57 12.08 -9.86
C LEU A 115 0.91 11.94 -9.53
N LEU A 116 1.75 11.53 -10.49
CA LEU A 116 3.20 11.43 -10.31
C LEU A 116 3.83 12.79 -10.00
N GLU A 117 3.50 13.80 -10.79
CA GLU A 117 3.97 15.19 -10.57
C GLU A 117 3.57 15.71 -9.18
N ALA A 118 2.32 15.47 -8.76
CA ALA A 118 1.87 15.83 -7.43
C ALA A 118 2.60 15.05 -6.32
N PHE A 119 2.83 13.75 -6.53
CA PHE A 119 3.55 12.92 -5.58
C PHE A 119 5.00 13.37 -5.40
N GLU A 120 5.70 13.76 -6.46
CA GLU A 120 7.06 14.30 -6.40
C GLU A 120 7.10 15.65 -5.66
N ASP A 121 6.06 16.48 -5.85
CA ASP A 121 5.93 17.82 -5.25
C ASP A 121 5.42 17.80 -3.79
N ARG A 122 4.97 16.64 -3.27
CA ARG A 122 4.27 16.51 -1.98
C ARG A 122 5.07 17.00 -0.77
N ASN A 123 6.38 16.74 -0.76
CA ASN A 123 7.23 17.08 0.39
C ASN A 123 7.44 18.59 0.51
N ALA A 124 7.51 19.28 -0.62
CA ALA A 124 7.61 20.74 -0.69
C ALA A 124 6.24 21.41 -0.54
N GLN A 125 5.14 20.65 -0.62
CA GLN A 125 3.77 21.15 -0.72
C GLN A 125 3.63 22.25 -1.77
N GLY A 126 4.26 22.03 -2.92
CA GLY A 126 4.36 22.99 -3.99
C GLY A 126 3.05 23.20 -4.76
N PHE A 127 3.14 23.91 -5.86
CA PHE A 127 1.98 24.31 -6.65
C PHE A 127 1.18 23.12 -7.20
N ILE A 128 1.87 22.07 -7.68
CA ILE A 128 1.21 20.90 -8.31
C ILE A 128 0.48 20.09 -7.25
N TRP A 129 1.12 19.83 -6.10
CA TRP A 129 0.49 19.19 -4.96
C TRP A 129 -0.76 19.92 -4.50
N ASN A 130 -0.64 21.22 -4.25
CA ASN A 130 -1.76 22.04 -3.79
C ASN A 130 -2.90 22.09 -4.81
N ASN A 131 -2.58 22.18 -6.11
CA ASN A 131 -3.57 22.15 -7.17
C ASN A 131 -4.40 20.86 -7.18
N VAL A 132 -3.73 19.72 -6.98
CA VAL A 132 -4.42 18.44 -6.89
C VAL A 132 -5.27 18.35 -5.64
N MET A 133 -4.72 18.69 -4.47
CA MET A 133 -5.43 18.56 -3.19
C MET A 133 -6.60 19.54 -3.03
N LEU A 134 -6.52 20.72 -3.63
CA LEU A 134 -7.59 21.73 -3.61
C LEU A 134 -8.62 21.53 -4.73
N SER A 135 -8.38 20.60 -5.65
CA SER A 135 -9.34 20.28 -6.70
C SER A 135 -10.64 19.76 -6.11
N LYS A 136 -11.74 20.04 -6.83
CA LYS A 136 -13.08 19.57 -6.51
C LYS A 136 -13.66 18.81 -7.69
N TRP A 137 -14.56 17.92 -7.42
CA TRP A 137 -15.33 17.21 -8.43
C TRP A 137 -16.75 16.92 -7.94
N VAL A 138 -17.65 16.66 -8.84
CA VAL A 138 -19.06 16.38 -8.53
C VAL A 138 -19.37 14.95 -8.94
N ASP A 139 -20.01 14.20 -8.07
CA ASP A 139 -20.42 12.83 -8.33
C ASP A 139 -21.73 12.75 -9.15
N HIS A 140 -22.20 11.52 -9.41
CA HIS A 140 -23.41 11.27 -10.18
C HIS A 140 -24.71 11.70 -9.45
N GLU A 141 -24.64 11.94 -8.15
CA GLU A 141 -25.76 12.42 -7.32
C GLU A 141 -25.74 13.95 -7.21
N GLY A 142 -24.74 14.62 -7.80
CA GLY A 142 -24.58 16.06 -7.73
C GLY A 142 -23.88 16.57 -6.47
N ILE A 143 -23.26 15.68 -5.70
CA ILE A 143 -22.54 16.03 -4.46
C ILE A 143 -21.13 16.49 -4.83
N GLU A 144 -20.74 17.67 -4.30
CA GLU A 144 -19.38 18.20 -4.46
C GLU A 144 -18.42 17.52 -3.47
N HIS A 145 -17.33 16.99 -4.00
CA HIS A 145 -16.22 16.39 -3.26
C HIS A 145 -14.96 17.24 -3.35
N ARG A 146 -14.20 17.32 -2.28
CA ARG A 146 -12.85 17.88 -2.27
C ARG A 146 -11.84 16.74 -2.25
N VAL A 147 -10.90 16.78 -3.19
CA VAL A 147 -9.88 15.72 -3.34
C VAL A 147 -9.10 15.48 -2.05
N LYS A 148 -8.69 16.52 -1.34
CA LYS A 148 -7.97 16.38 -0.07
C LYS A 148 -8.76 15.60 0.98
N ASP A 149 -10.03 15.91 1.16
CA ASP A 149 -10.85 15.29 2.20
C ASP A 149 -11.09 13.80 1.89
N ASP A 150 -11.37 13.47 0.63
CA ASP A 150 -11.53 12.10 0.18
C ASP A 150 -10.19 11.32 0.22
N TYR A 151 -9.07 11.97 -0.11
CA TYR A 151 -7.74 11.38 0.01
C TYR A 151 -7.38 11.03 1.45
N GLU A 152 -7.62 11.94 2.40
CA GLU A 152 -7.34 11.68 3.83
C GLU A 152 -8.25 10.57 4.36
N ARG A 153 -9.53 10.55 4.00
CA ARG A 153 -10.43 9.44 4.33
C ARG A 153 -9.89 8.10 3.79
N ASN A 154 -9.47 8.06 2.53
CA ASN A 154 -8.93 6.84 1.93
C ASN A 154 -7.61 6.41 2.60
N ARG A 155 -6.79 7.35 3.06
CA ARG A 155 -5.59 7.03 3.83
C ARG A 155 -5.91 6.37 5.16
N GLU A 156 -6.94 6.81 5.87
CA GLU A 156 -7.36 6.15 7.12
C GLU A 156 -7.81 4.70 6.89
N LEU A 157 -8.34 4.39 5.70
CA LEU A 157 -8.83 3.05 5.35
C LEU A 157 -7.74 2.13 4.79
N ILE A 158 -6.78 2.67 4.03
CA ILE A 158 -5.83 1.88 3.23
C ILE A 158 -4.43 1.84 3.86
N ASP A 159 -4.01 2.91 4.56
CA ASP A 159 -2.65 3.04 5.10
C ASP A 159 -2.48 2.17 6.35
N LEU A 160 -1.78 1.06 6.21
CA LEU A 160 -1.53 0.09 7.29
C LEU A 160 -0.72 0.69 8.47
N SER A 161 -0.12 1.88 8.32
CA SER A 161 0.54 2.61 9.40
C SER A 161 -0.41 3.47 10.25
N ARG A 162 -1.61 3.74 9.74
CA ARG A 162 -2.61 4.64 10.36
C ARG A 162 -3.70 3.92 11.16
N GLN A 163 -3.41 2.75 11.66
CA GLN A 163 -4.36 2.02 12.50
C GLN A 163 -4.76 2.85 13.72
N PRO A 164 -6.06 2.85 14.11
CA PRO A 164 -6.53 3.51 15.33
C PRO A 164 -5.80 3.04 16.59
N ASP A 165 -5.66 3.90 17.57
CA ASP A 165 -4.94 3.58 18.82
C ASP A 165 -5.46 2.33 19.55
N PRO A 166 -6.78 2.06 19.64
CA PRO A 166 -7.27 0.80 20.20
C PRO A 166 -6.73 -0.44 19.48
N ILE A 167 -6.64 -0.39 18.14
CA ILE A 167 -6.09 -1.47 17.31
C ILE A 167 -4.60 -1.64 17.57
N LYS A 168 -3.84 -0.55 17.64
CA LYS A 168 -2.40 -0.59 17.98
C LYS A 168 -2.17 -1.20 19.36
N GLN A 169 -3.04 -0.91 20.35
CA GLN A 169 -2.94 -1.50 21.67
C GLN A 169 -3.18 -3.02 21.67
N ILE A 170 -4.16 -3.50 20.91
CA ILE A 170 -4.43 -4.94 20.75
C ILE A 170 -3.21 -5.62 20.14
N ILE A 171 -2.66 -5.10 19.04
CA ILE A 171 -1.47 -5.63 18.38
C ILE A 171 -0.27 -5.67 19.35
N ASN A 172 -0.09 -4.63 20.16
CA ASN A 172 1.02 -4.56 21.10
C ASN A 172 0.87 -5.53 22.29
N SER A 173 -0.35 -5.94 22.62
CA SER A 173 -0.65 -6.88 23.70
C SER A 173 -0.61 -8.35 23.27
N THR A 174 -0.64 -8.59 21.97
CA THR A 174 -0.59 -9.93 21.36
C THR A 174 0.87 -10.35 21.14
#